data_e5a7add4fdf59db592c57baa103dcaa8
#
_entry.id   e5a7add4fdf59db592c57baa103dcaa8
#
_cell.length_a   1.000
_cell.length_b   1.000
_cell.length_c   1.000
_cell.angle_alpha   90.00
_cell.angle_beta   90.00
_cell.angle_gamma   90.00
#
_symmetry.space_group_name_H-M   'P 1'
#
loop_
_entity.id
_entity.type
_entity.pdbx_description
1 polymer ?
#
loop_
_entity_poly.entity_id
_entity_poly.type
_entity_poly.pdbx_seq_one_letter_code
_entity_poly.pdbx_strand_id
1 'polypeptide(L)'
;MKQTYKLSDMKIGQKCTVTSVKIVGNMRRRLLDIGITDGTEIECVCKSPFGEPTAFLIKGALIALRKEECEKITIAFTNEGVS
;
A
#
# COMPACT_ATOMS: atom_id res chain seq x y z
N MET A 1 15.29 -1.89 -16.54
CA MET A 1 15.55 -1.66 -15.13
C MET A 1 14.25 -1.42 -14.39
N LYS A 2 14.07 -2.09 -13.30
CA LYS A 2 12.81 -1.96 -12.57
C LYS A 2 12.86 -0.77 -11.63
N GLN A 3 11.77 -0.03 -11.61
CA GLN A 3 11.63 1.03 -10.64
C GLN A 3 10.95 0.50 -9.40
N THR A 4 11.36 1.04 -8.28
CA THR A 4 10.78 0.65 -7.00
C THR A 4 9.86 1.76 -6.52
N TYR A 5 8.64 1.40 -6.20
CA TYR A 5 7.67 2.35 -5.69
C TYR A 5 7.27 1.98 -4.27
N LYS A 6 6.78 2.96 -3.57
CA LYS A 6 6.27 2.75 -2.23
C LYS A 6 4.79 3.00 -2.20
N LEU A 7 4.12 2.44 -1.20
CA LEU A 7 2.69 2.62 -1.09
C LEU A 7 2.33 4.10 -1.00
N SER A 8 3.22 4.90 -0.42
CA SER A 8 3.01 6.34 -0.33
C SER A 8 3.01 7.04 -1.68
N ASP A 9 3.49 6.37 -2.72
CA ASP A 9 3.52 6.95 -4.06
C ASP A 9 2.20 6.75 -4.82
N MET A 10 1.27 6.00 -4.26
CA MET A 10 0.03 5.70 -4.96
C MET A 10 -0.88 6.90 -5.05
N LYS A 11 -1.61 6.96 -6.15
CA LYS A 11 -2.66 7.95 -6.35
C LYS A 11 -4.00 7.26 -6.28
N ILE A 12 -5.02 8.05 -6.01
CA ILE A 12 -6.39 7.51 -5.91
C ILE A 12 -6.74 6.79 -7.21
N GLY A 13 -7.27 5.59 -7.07
CA GLY A 13 -7.67 4.78 -8.20
C GLY A 13 -6.62 3.82 -8.69
N GLN A 14 -5.38 3.95 -8.25
CA GLN A 14 -4.33 3.03 -8.66
C GLN A 14 -4.38 1.74 -7.87
N LYS A 15 -3.94 0.67 -8.50
CA LYS A 15 -3.82 -0.64 -7.86
C LYS A 15 -2.38 -1.09 -7.91
N CYS A 16 -2.00 -1.86 -6.92
CA CYS A 16 -0.63 -2.36 -6.85
C CYS A 16 -0.59 -3.71 -6.17
N THR A 17 0.59 -4.32 -6.24
CA THR A 17 0.89 -5.55 -5.52
C THR A 17 2.07 -5.28 -4.61
N VAL A 18 1.97 -5.69 -3.36
CA VAL A 18 3.05 -5.53 -2.40
C VAL A 18 4.20 -6.46 -2.78
N THR A 19 5.39 -5.91 -2.91
CA THR A 19 6.56 -6.73 -3.22
C THR A 19 7.43 -6.94 -1.99
N SER A 20 7.36 -6.03 -1.02
CA SER A 20 8.21 -6.16 0.17
C SER A 20 7.67 -5.25 1.27
N VAL A 21 7.80 -5.70 2.49
CA VAL A 21 7.44 -4.90 3.66
C VAL A 21 8.67 -4.80 4.53
N LYS A 22 9.21 -3.59 4.65
CA LYS A 22 10.46 -3.37 5.38
C LYS A 22 10.21 -2.73 6.72
N ILE A 23 9.38 -3.35 7.50
CA ILE A 23 9.01 -2.87 8.81
C ILE A 23 9.29 -3.97 9.81
N VAL A 24 9.76 -3.58 10.99
CA VAL A 24 10.03 -4.53 12.07
C VAL A 24 9.24 -4.11 13.30
N GLY A 25 9.12 -5.01 14.25
CA GLY A 25 8.50 -4.72 15.52
C GLY A 25 6.99 -4.68 15.46
N ASN A 26 6.39 -3.83 16.28
CA ASN A 26 4.95 -3.78 16.43
C ASN A 26 4.24 -3.34 15.15
N MET A 27 4.85 -2.46 14.40
CA MET A 27 4.24 -1.99 13.17
C MET A 27 4.14 -3.12 12.15
N ARG A 28 5.15 -3.98 12.11
CA ARG A 28 5.11 -5.13 11.21
C ARG A 28 3.96 -6.05 11.59
N ARG A 29 3.80 -6.29 12.89
CA ARG A 29 2.73 -7.14 13.34
C ARG A 29 1.36 -6.57 12.97
N ARG A 30 1.21 -5.26 13.12
CA ARG A 30 -0.04 -4.61 12.75
C ARG A 30 -0.35 -4.82 11.27
N LEU A 31 0.65 -4.66 10.41
CA LEU A 31 0.43 -4.82 8.98
C LEU A 31 0.11 -6.27 8.63
N LEU A 32 0.74 -7.21 9.30
CA LEU A 32 0.43 -8.62 9.09
C LEU A 32 -1.00 -8.95 9.52
N ASP A 33 -1.43 -8.36 10.63
CA ASP A 33 -2.80 -8.56 11.10
C ASP A 33 -3.83 -8.00 10.14
N ILE A 34 -3.49 -6.90 9.47
CA ILE A 34 -4.34 -6.34 8.45
C ILE A 34 -4.38 -7.24 7.21
N GLY A 35 -3.31 -7.98 6.98
CA GLY A 35 -3.22 -8.85 5.83
C GLY A 35 -2.26 -8.35 4.76
N ILE A 36 -1.40 -7.41 5.11
CA ILE A 36 -0.42 -6.87 4.15
C ILE A 36 0.83 -7.72 4.18
N THR A 37 0.99 -8.52 3.15
CA THR A 37 2.16 -9.38 3.00
C THR A 37 2.62 -9.29 1.55
N ASP A 38 3.73 -9.94 1.25
CA ASP A 38 4.21 -9.98 -0.13
C ASP A 38 3.12 -10.60 -1.01
N GLY A 39 2.83 -9.96 -2.11
CA GLY A 39 1.82 -10.44 -3.05
C GLY A 39 0.42 -9.91 -2.80
N THR A 40 0.21 -9.16 -1.73
CA THR A 40 -1.11 -8.60 -1.44
C THR A 40 -1.44 -7.50 -2.44
N GLU A 41 -2.66 -7.53 -2.96
CA GLU A 41 -3.13 -6.48 -3.85
C GLU A 41 -3.78 -5.37 -3.04
N ILE A 42 -3.49 -4.14 -3.42
CA ILE A 42 -3.96 -2.97 -2.71
C ILE A 42 -4.45 -1.94 -3.72
N GLU A 43 -5.56 -1.30 -3.42
CA GLU A 43 -6.08 -0.21 -4.23
C GLU A 43 -6.15 1.04 -3.38
N CYS A 44 -5.65 2.16 -3.91
CA CYS A 44 -5.74 3.44 -3.21
C CYS A 44 -7.11 4.03 -3.46
N VAL A 45 -7.87 4.22 -2.40
CA VAL A 45 -9.27 4.64 -2.52
C VAL A 45 -9.45 6.11 -2.21
N CYS A 46 -8.80 6.60 -1.17
CA CYS A 46 -9.07 7.96 -0.71
C CYS A 46 -7.88 8.51 0.06
N LYS A 47 -7.60 9.79 -0.13
CA LYS A 47 -6.57 10.48 0.63
C LYS A 47 -7.20 11.62 1.39
N SER A 48 -6.75 11.83 2.62
CA SER A 48 -7.24 12.98 3.36
C SER A 48 -6.65 14.25 2.77
N PRO A 49 -7.28 15.41 3.04
CA PRO A 49 -6.77 16.67 2.50
C PRO A 49 -5.34 16.99 2.91
N PHE A 50 -4.90 16.45 4.01
CA PHE A 50 -3.55 16.74 4.52
C PHE A 50 -2.56 15.64 4.16
N GLY A 51 -2.97 14.67 3.34
CA GLY A 51 -2.06 13.63 2.92
C GLY A 51 -2.03 12.42 3.83
N GLU A 52 -2.63 12.47 5.00
CA GLU A 52 -2.74 11.29 5.84
C GLU A 52 -3.92 11.43 6.80
N PRO A 53 -4.51 10.27 7.13
CA PRO A 53 -4.14 8.96 6.59
C PRO A 53 -4.68 8.78 5.17
N THR A 54 -4.16 7.76 4.50
CA THR A 54 -4.66 7.37 3.19
C THR A 54 -5.43 6.07 3.35
N ALA A 55 -6.59 5.98 2.72
CA ALA A 55 -7.40 4.78 2.82
C ALA A 55 -7.16 3.89 1.62
N PHE A 56 -6.92 2.62 1.91
CA PHE A 56 -6.66 1.61 0.89
C PHE A 56 -7.66 0.48 1.02
N LEU A 57 -8.01 -0.11 -0.10
CA LEU A 57 -8.82 -1.31 -0.10
C LEU A 57 -7.88 -2.50 -0.12
N ILE A 58 -7.92 -3.30 0.94
CA ILE A 58 -7.02 -4.43 1.13
C ILE A 58 -7.87 -5.63 1.48
N LYS A 59 -7.86 -6.64 0.61
CA LYS A 59 -8.61 -7.88 0.82
C LYS A 59 -10.07 -7.61 1.17
N GLY A 60 -10.66 -6.64 0.48
CA GLY A 60 -12.07 -6.33 0.66
C GLY A 60 -12.38 -5.42 1.84
N ALA A 61 -11.38 -4.98 2.59
CA ALA A 61 -11.57 -4.09 3.73
C ALA A 61 -10.93 -2.74 3.45
N LEU A 62 -11.60 -1.70 3.87
CA LEU A 62 -11.09 -0.34 3.73
C LEU A 62 -10.27 -0.02 4.97
N ILE A 63 -8.98 0.21 4.77
CA ILE A 63 -8.04 0.39 5.87
C ILE A 63 -7.27 1.68 5.70
N ALA A 64 -7.18 2.48 6.76
CA ALA A 64 -6.43 3.72 6.73
C ALA A 64 -5.02 3.48 7.23
N LEU A 65 -4.05 3.95 6.47
CA LEU A 65 -2.65 3.81 6.83
C LEU A 65 -2.00 5.17 6.89
N ARG A 66 -1.07 5.33 7.81
CA ARG A 66 -0.34 6.58 7.95
C ARG A 66 0.81 6.64 6.94
N LYS A 67 1.25 7.85 6.67
CA LYS A 67 2.31 8.06 5.71
C LYS A 67 3.55 7.25 6.04
N GLU A 68 3.95 7.23 7.32
CA GLU A 68 5.15 6.50 7.71
C GLU A 68 5.02 5.01 7.45
N GLU A 69 3.81 4.46 7.56
CA GLU A 69 3.58 3.06 7.26
C GLU A 69 3.67 2.83 5.75
N CYS A 70 3.09 3.73 4.99
CA CYS A 70 3.10 3.60 3.54
C CYS A 70 4.51 3.68 2.97
N GLU A 71 5.36 4.46 3.58
CA GLU A 71 6.73 4.62 3.09
C GLU A 71 7.57 3.37 3.26
N LYS A 72 7.13 2.45 4.09
CA LYS A 72 7.90 1.23 4.35
C LYS A 72 7.38 0.03 3.59
N ILE A 73 6.37 0.22 2.79
CA ILE A 73 5.79 -0.85 1.98
C ILE A 73 6.18 -0.63 0.53
N THR A 74 6.92 -1.57 -0.03
CA THR A 74 7.36 -1.48 -1.42
C THR A 74 6.34 -2.19 -2.29
N ILE A 75 6.01 -1.58 -3.41
CA ILE A 75 4.96 -2.08 -4.28
C ILE A 75 5.41 -2.08 -5.74
N ALA A 76 4.64 -2.81 -6.54
CA ALA A 76 4.73 -2.75 -7.99
C ALA A 76 3.32 -2.46 -8.49
N PHE A 77 3.18 -1.50 -9.37
CA PHE A 77 1.87 -1.16 -9.90
C PHE A 77 1.35 -2.26 -10.80
N THR A 78 0.10 -2.61 -10.62
CA THR A 78 -0.56 -3.56 -11.49
C THR A 78 -1.38 -2.74 -12.47
N ASN A 79 -0.86 -2.64 -13.65
CA ASN A 79 -1.36 -1.68 -14.60
C ASN A 79 -1.71 -2.35 -15.91
N GLU A 80 -2.15 -3.54 -15.80
CA GLU A 80 -2.38 -4.36 -16.96
C GLU A 80 -3.52 -3.86 -17.81
N GLY A 81 -4.38 -3.09 -17.23
CA GLY A 81 -5.46 -2.53 -18.04
C GLY A 81 -4.94 -1.62 -19.13
N VAL A 82 -3.72 -1.22 -18.99
CA VAL A 82 -3.13 -0.33 -19.95
C VAL A 82 -2.72 -1.03 -21.21
N SER A 83 -2.17 -2.12 -21.03
CA SER A 83 -1.67 -2.89 -22.18
C SER A 83 -1.69 -2.17 -23.49
#